data_92bf915604960fe7edd52645a75b9a83
#
_entry.id   92bf915604960fe7edd52645a75b9a83
#
_cell.length_a   1.000
_cell.length_b   1.000
_cell.length_c   1.000
_cell.angle_alpha   90.00
_cell.angle_beta   90.00
_cell.angle_gamma   90.00
#
_symmetry.space_group_name_H-M   'P 1'
#
loop_
_entity.id
_entity.type
_entity.pdbx_description
1 polymer ?
#
loop_
_entity_poly.entity_id
_entity_poly.type
_entity_poly.pdbx_seq_one_letter_code
_entity_poly.pdbx_strand_id
1 'polypeptide(L)'
;MKFTEAQHITYLASLLDCKLSGDTHLFATGINEIHVVEQGDIAYVDHPKYYQKALDSAASIILIPEEVPIPAGKALLIHPQPFDAFNFLVHSFVSQLKLEDACVHESAVIYPNVYLGKNVQISEHCVIHAGAHIADHTLIESGVIIGPNSVIGFDAFYYKKKESGYDRMISCGGVHISANVEIGALCTIDRGVTGITRIGAGTKIDNQVHIGHDTQIGTNTLIAAGCGISGCVKIGNNVKIWGQVGMASGIEIRDNAIILGQSGVTKNVPEGAEYFGTPAGPV
;
A
#
# COMPACT_ATOMS: atom_id res chain seq x y z
N MET A 1 -8.90 4.04 1.40
CA MET A 1 -10.25 3.41 1.34
C MET A 1 -11.30 4.50 1.19
N LYS A 2 -12.25 4.38 0.25
CA LYS A 2 -13.41 5.28 0.14
C LYS A 2 -14.62 4.66 0.84
N PHE A 3 -15.43 5.51 1.44
CA PHE A 3 -16.69 5.08 2.06
C PHE A 3 -17.78 4.89 1.00
N THR A 4 -18.74 4.01 1.26
CA THR A 4 -19.92 3.83 0.40
C THR A 4 -20.81 5.05 0.38
N GLU A 5 -20.89 5.76 1.51
CA GLU A 5 -21.61 7.03 1.67
C GLU A 5 -20.77 8.01 2.48
N ALA A 6 -20.83 9.30 2.13
CA ALA A 6 -20.11 10.33 2.87
C ALA A 6 -20.64 10.45 4.31
N GLN A 7 -19.73 10.52 5.27
CA GLN A 7 -20.05 10.56 6.71
C GLN A 7 -19.88 11.99 7.26
N HIS A 8 -20.92 12.52 7.90
CA HIS A 8 -20.83 13.84 8.52
C HIS A 8 -19.84 13.81 9.70
N ILE A 9 -18.99 14.85 9.79
CA ILE A 9 -17.91 14.89 10.78
C ILE A 9 -18.41 14.81 12.24
N THR A 10 -19.60 15.38 12.55
CA THR A 10 -20.18 15.31 13.90
C THR A 10 -20.59 13.88 14.28
N TYR A 11 -21.06 13.09 13.30
CA TYR A 11 -21.34 11.67 13.52
C TYR A 11 -20.03 10.91 13.83
N LEU A 12 -18.98 11.16 13.08
CA LEU A 12 -17.66 10.54 13.33
C LEU A 12 -17.09 10.93 14.68
N ALA A 13 -17.23 12.20 15.09
CA ALA A 13 -16.81 12.66 16.40
C ALA A 13 -17.57 11.94 17.53
N SER A 14 -18.90 11.78 17.38
CA SER A 14 -19.73 11.01 18.31
C SER A 14 -19.37 9.53 18.33
N LEU A 15 -19.12 8.93 17.16
CA LEU A 15 -18.77 7.52 17.01
C LEU A 15 -17.43 7.18 17.70
N LEU A 16 -16.49 8.13 17.67
CA LEU A 16 -15.17 8.00 18.30
C LEU A 16 -15.12 8.51 19.74
N ASP A 17 -16.21 9.08 20.25
CA ASP A 17 -16.24 9.79 21.54
C ASP A 17 -15.10 10.79 21.68
N CYS A 18 -14.91 11.64 20.66
CA CYS A 18 -13.79 12.56 20.59
C CYS A 18 -14.22 14.04 20.42
N LYS A 19 -13.33 14.98 20.78
CA LYS A 19 -13.56 16.39 20.59
C LYS A 19 -13.39 16.76 19.11
N LEU A 20 -14.36 17.53 18.59
CA LEU A 20 -14.31 18.14 17.26
C LEU A 20 -13.84 19.59 17.36
N SER A 21 -12.91 20.01 16.49
CA SER A 21 -12.45 21.40 16.36
C SER A 21 -12.29 21.76 14.87
N GLY A 22 -12.62 23.00 14.49
CA GLY A 22 -12.56 23.48 13.11
C GLY A 22 -13.90 23.47 12.39
N ASP A 23 -13.91 23.19 11.07
CA ASP A 23 -15.12 23.22 10.25
C ASP A 23 -16.04 22.03 10.54
N THR A 24 -17.20 22.33 11.14
CA THR A 24 -18.19 21.32 11.55
C THR A 24 -19.12 20.87 10.42
N HIS A 25 -19.03 21.47 9.23
CA HIS A 25 -19.89 21.13 8.08
C HIS A 25 -19.24 20.12 7.12
N LEU A 26 -18.05 19.62 7.44
CA LEU A 26 -17.34 18.68 6.58
C LEU A 26 -17.98 17.30 6.56
N PHE A 27 -17.84 16.67 5.40
CA PHE A 27 -18.16 15.25 5.20
C PHE A 27 -16.88 14.48 4.88
N ALA A 28 -16.68 13.34 5.54
CA ALA A 28 -15.65 12.40 5.18
C ALA A 28 -16.13 11.48 4.05
N THR A 29 -15.37 11.40 2.98
CA THR A 29 -15.62 10.51 1.83
C THR A 29 -14.72 9.28 1.83
N GLY A 30 -13.75 9.23 2.73
CA GLY A 30 -12.81 8.13 2.87
C GLY A 30 -11.89 8.27 4.06
N ILE A 31 -11.03 7.29 4.23
CA ILE A 31 -10.01 7.24 5.26
C ILE A 31 -8.73 6.68 4.63
N ASN A 32 -7.63 7.43 4.74
CA ASN A 32 -6.40 7.08 4.06
C ASN A 32 -5.16 7.50 4.86
N GLU A 33 -4.03 6.83 4.61
CA GLU A 33 -2.75 7.27 5.13
C GLU A 33 -2.29 8.57 4.43
N ILE A 34 -1.54 9.38 5.15
CA ILE A 34 -1.16 10.75 4.77
C ILE A 34 -0.51 10.89 3.38
N HIS A 35 0.08 9.82 2.85
CA HIS A 35 0.77 9.83 1.55
C HIS A 35 -0.16 9.54 0.35
N VAL A 36 -1.41 9.12 0.61
CA VAL A 36 -2.42 8.79 -0.42
C VAL A 36 -3.75 9.51 -0.21
N VAL A 37 -3.82 10.46 0.75
CA VAL A 37 -5.05 11.20 1.03
C VAL A 37 -5.45 12.13 -0.11
N GLU A 38 -6.76 12.27 -0.26
CA GLU A 38 -7.44 13.22 -1.15
C GLU A 38 -8.35 14.13 -0.34
N GLN A 39 -8.87 15.17 -0.99
CA GLN A 39 -9.89 16.04 -0.38
C GLN A 39 -11.12 15.22 0.05
N GLY A 40 -11.60 15.46 1.27
CA GLY A 40 -12.68 14.70 1.89
C GLY A 40 -12.21 13.48 2.67
N ASP A 41 -10.94 13.11 2.63
CA ASP A 41 -10.43 11.99 3.42
C ASP A 41 -10.12 12.37 4.86
N ILE A 42 -10.20 11.35 5.74
CA ILE A 42 -9.64 11.37 7.08
C ILE A 42 -8.21 10.83 7.01
N ALA A 43 -7.25 11.56 7.57
CA ALA A 43 -5.93 11.05 7.88
C ALA A 43 -5.70 11.00 9.38
N TYR A 44 -4.80 10.14 9.87
CA TYR A 44 -4.39 10.18 11.26
C TYR A 44 -2.94 10.60 11.40
N VAL A 45 -2.63 11.19 12.55
CA VAL A 45 -1.26 11.47 12.97
C VAL A 45 -1.18 11.35 14.49
N ASP A 46 -0.14 10.71 15.00
CA ASP A 46 0.03 10.47 16.45
C ASP A 46 1.40 10.90 16.98
N HIS A 47 2.26 11.47 16.13
CA HIS A 47 3.57 11.95 16.52
C HIS A 47 3.79 13.40 16.07
N PRO A 48 4.19 14.33 16.96
CA PRO A 48 4.31 15.76 16.68
C PRO A 48 5.14 16.10 15.44
N LYS A 49 6.18 15.33 15.18
CA LYS A 49 7.04 15.48 13.97
C LYS A 49 6.24 15.51 12.66
N TYR A 50 5.09 14.85 12.62
CA TYR A 50 4.30 14.70 11.41
C TYR A 50 3.03 15.56 11.37
N TYR A 51 2.73 16.35 12.44
CA TYR A 51 1.53 17.18 12.50
C TYR A 51 1.44 18.14 11.33
N GLN A 52 2.52 18.89 11.07
CA GLN A 52 2.53 19.84 9.97
C GLN A 52 2.30 19.15 8.62
N LYS A 53 2.92 18.00 8.41
CA LYS A 53 2.72 17.21 7.17
C LYS A 53 1.26 16.77 7.01
N ALA A 54 0.57 16.40 8.11
CA ALA A 54 -0.85 16.03 8.08
C ALA A 54 -1.73 17.24 7.79
N LEU A 55 -1.46 18.37 8.44
CA LEU A 55 -2.20 19.60 8.25
C LEU A 55 -2.05 20.20 6.83
N ASP A 56 -0.89 20.04 6.21
CA ASP A 56 -0.60 20.50 4.84
C ASP A 56 -1.05 19.49 3.76
N SER A 57 -1.45 18.28 4.15
CA SER A 57 -1.89 17.25 3.22
C SER A 57 -3.23 17.60 2.55
N ALA A 58 -3.67 16.81 1.56
CA ALA A 58 -4.97 16.98 0.93
C ALA A 58 -6.16 16.55 1.84
N ALA A 59 -5.91 15.86 2.96
CA ALA A 59 -6.96 15.43 3.88
C ALA A 59 -7.76 16.62 4.41
N SER A 60 -9.08 16.48 4.44
CA SER A 60 -9.98 17.50 5.02
C SER A 60 -10.14 17.34 6.54
N ILE A 61 -9.97 16.14 7.06
CA ILE A 61 -10.17 15.79 8.47
C ILE A 61 -8.92 15.11 8.99
N ILE A 62 -8.38 15.61 10.12
CA ILE A 62 -7.18 15.05 10.73
C ILE A 62 -7.54 14.48 12.11
N LEU A 63 -7.30 13.18 12.28
CA LEU A 63 -7.39 12.50 13.56
C LEU A 63 -6.05 12.63 14.29
N ILE A 64 -6.04 13.32 15.45
CA ILE A 64 -4.84 13.82 16.12
C ILE A 64 -5.01 13.71 17.64
N PRO A 65 -3.91 13.56 18.45
CA PRO A 65 -4.06 13.41 19.89
C PRO A 65 -4.29 14.72 20.68
N GLU A 66 -4.00 15.87 20.09
CA GLU A 66 -4.10 17.17 20.75
C GLU A 66 -4.55 18.29 19.83
N GLU A 67 -5.00 19.40 20.40
CA GLU A 67 -5.45 20.56 19.64
C GLU A 67 -4.27 21.37 19.12
N VAL A 68 -4.31 21.69 17.82
CA VAL A 68 -3.28 22.50 17.14
C VAL A 68 -3.96 23.54 16.25
N PRO A 69 -3.25 24.59 15.79
CA PRO A 69 -3.79 25.54 14.81
C PRO A 69 -4.28 24.83 13.55
N ILE A 70 -5.50 25.17 13.11
CA ILE A 70 -6.19 24.47 12.01
C ILE A 70 -6.14 25.33 10.75
N PRO A 71 -5.66 24.81 9.61
CA PRO A 71 -5.78 25.47 8.33
C PRO A 71 -7.26 25.67 7.92
N ALA A 72 -7.55 26.73 7.18
CA ALA A 72 -8.89 27.00 6.68
C ALA A 72 -9.45 25.80 5.87
N GLY A 73 -10.73 25.48 6.08
CA GLY A 73 -11.42 24.38 5.40
C GLY A 73 -11.08 22.99 5.91
N LYS A 74 -10.42 22.87 7.06
CA LYS A 74 -10.12 21.62 7.73
C LYS A 74 -10.75 21.51 9.10
N ALA A 75 -10.78 20.28 9.62
CA ALA A 75 -11.18 20.01 11.00
C ALA A 75 -10.29 18.93 11.64
N LEU A 76 -10.27 18.95 12.98
CA LEU A 76 -9.58 17.96 13.81
C LEU A 76 -10.62 17.10 14.54
N LEU A 77 -10.41 15.80 14.52
CA LEU A 77 -10.97 14.84 15.48
C LEU A 77 -9.90 14.56 16.52
N ILE A 78 -10.08 15.10 17.72
CA ILE A 78 -9.06 15.05 18.78
C ILE A 78 -9.35 13.85 19.69
N HIS A 79 -8.53 12.82 19.53
CA HIS A 79 -8.65 11.55 20.26
C HIS A 79 -7.29 11.15 20.87
N PRO A 80 -7.22 10.73 22.16
CA PRO A 80 -5.96 10.44 22.83
C PRO A 80 -5.13 9.32 22.17
N GLN A 81 -5.78 8.47 21.40
CA GLN A 81 -5.15 7.35 20.70
C GLN A 81 -5.58 7.34 19.21
N PRO A 82 -5.03 8.21 18.37
CA PRO A 82 -5.46 8.35 16.97
C PRO A 82 -5.29 7.07 16.12
N PHE A 83 -4.26 6.28 16.40
CA PHE A 83 -4.05 4.99 15.76
C PHE A 83 -5.22 4.02 15.98
N ASP A 84 -5.69 3.91 17.22
CA ASP A 84 -6.79 3.01 17.56
C ASP A 84 -8.11 3.49 16.97
N ALA A 85 -8.34 4.82 17.05
CA ALA A 85 -9.51 5.43 16.46
C ALA A 85 -9.52 5.28 14.93
N PHE A 86 -8.37 5.38 14.26
CA PHE A 86 -8.24 5.11 12.84
C PHE A 86 -8.58 3.65 12.51
N ASN A 87 -7.99 2.69 13.22
CA ASN A 87 -8.29 1.27 13.05
C ASN A 87 -9.77 0.96 13.29
N PHE A 88 -10.36 1.57 14.32
CA PHE A 88 -11.79 1.43 14.61
C PHE A 88 -12.66 1.93 13.43
N LEU A 89 -12.36 3.09 12.86
CA LEU A 89 -13.06 3.60 11.69
C LEU A 89 -12.88 2.68 10.48
N VAL A 90 -11.64 2.25 10.20
CA VAL A 90 -11.37 1.31 9.10
C VAL A 90 -12.21 0.05 9.26
N HIS A 91 -12.20 -0.57 10.46
CA HIS A 91 -12.97 -1.78 10.73
C HIS A 91 -14.48 -1.55 10.55
N SER A 92 -15.00 -0.42 11.05
CA SER A 92 -16.43 -0.09 10.99
C SER A 92 -16.92 0.10 9.56
N PHE A 93 -16.10 0.67 8.67
CA PHE A 93 -16.51 0.97 7.30
C PHE A 93 -16.10 -0.09 6.27
N VAL A 94 -15.03 -0.87 6.52
CA VAL A 94 -14.69 -2.02 5.66
C VAL A 94 -15.81 -3.05 5.65
N SER A 95 -16.47 -3.30 6.79
CA SER A 95 -17.58 -4.24 6.87
C SER A 95 -18.81 -3.86 6.04
N GLN A 96 -18.91 -2.59 5.62
CA GLN A 96 -19.98 -2.07 4.77
C GLN A 96 -19.65 -2.16 3.27
N LEU A 97 -18.41 -2.49 2.90
CA LEU A 97 -18.04 -2.65 1.49
C LEU A 97 -18.71 -3.89 0.91
N LYS A 98 -19.24 -3.74 -0.30
CA LYS A 98 -19.80 -4.87 -1.03
C LYS A 98 -18.68 -5.82 -1.45
N LEU A 99 -18.78 -7.06 -1.04
CA LEU A 99 -17.86 -8.12 -1.42
C LEU A 99 -18.48 -8.97 -2.55
N GLU A 100 -17.89 -8.90 -3.73
CA GLU A 100 -18.30 -9.67 -4.91
C GLU A 100 -17.34 -10.84 -5.12
N ASP A 101 -17.82 -11.90 -5.76
CA ASP A 101 -16.96 -13.02 -6.16
C ASP A 101 -15.92 -12.58 -7.18
N ALA A 102 -14.83 -13.33 -7.27
CA ALA A 102 -13.79 -13.07 -8.26
C ALA A 102 -14.34 -13.09 -9.69
N CYS A 103 -13.98 -12.07 -10.46
CA CYS A 103 -14.29 -11.99 -11.90
C CYS A 103 -13.05 -12.42 -12.69
N VAL A 104 -13.14 -13.53 -13.40
CA VAL A 104 -12.03 -14.10 -14.18
C VAL A 104 -12.44 -14.14 -15.65
N HIS A 105 -11.60 -13.55 -16.51
CA HIS A 105 -11.83 -13.60 -17.96
C HIS A 105 -11.70 -15.04 -18.48
N GLU A 106 -12.53 -15.43 -19.44
CA GLU A 106 -12.60 -16.80 -19.97
C GLU A 106 -11.30 -17.33 -20.59
N SER A 107 -10.45 -16.43 -21.11
CA SER A 107 -9.14 -16.79 -21.66
C SER A 107 -8.03 -16.92 -20.63
N ALA A 108 -8.29 -16.62 -19.35
CA ALA A 108 -7.31 -16.77 -18.29
C ALA A 108 -7.17 -18.24 -17.88
N VAL A 109 -5.95 -18.69 -17.64
CA VAL A 109 -5.64 -20.05 -17.20
C VAL A 109 -5.38 -20.05 -15.68
N ILE A 110 -6.28 -20.68 -14.95
CA ILE A 110 -6.16 -20.82 -13.49
C ILE A 110 -5.82 -22.29 -13.19
N TYR A 111 -4.62 -22.50 -12.63
CA TYR A 111 -4.17 -23.85 -12.28
C TYR A 111 -4.82 -24.37 -10.97
N PRO A 112 -4.74 -25.69 -10.69
CA PRO A 112 -5.30 -26.25 -9.47
C PRO A 112 -4.79 -25.62 -8.18
N ASN A 113 -5.64 -25.60 -7.13
CA ASN A 113 -5.32 -25.07 -5.80
C ASN A 113 -4.99 -23.57 -5.76
N VAL A 114 -5.39 -22.79 -6.75
CA VAL A 114 -5.36 -21.33 -6.67
C VAL A 114 -6.51 -20.87 -5.80
N TYR A 115 -6.21 -20.00 -4.82
CA TYR A 115 -7.24 -19.28 -4.07
C TYR A 115 -7.47 -17.91 -4.70
N LEU A 116 -8.74 -17.55 -4.87
CA LEU A 116 -9.18 -16.22 -5.31
C LEU A 116 -10.10 -15.63 -4.25
N GLY A 117 -9.72 -14.49 -3.72
CA GLY A 117 -10.49 -13.71 -2.77
C GLY A 117 -11.66 -12.95 -3.39
N LYS A 118 -12.30 -12.11 -2.59
CA LYS A 118 -13.41 -11.24 -3.04
C LYS A 118 -12.90 -10.00 -3.77
N ASN A 119 -13.70 -9.49 -4.71
CA ASN A 119 -13.35 -8.32 -5.52
C ASN A 119 -12.02 -8.49 -6.29
N VAL A 120 -11.62 -9.73 -6.58
CA VAL A 120 -10.49 -10.04 -7.47
C VAL A 120 -10.96 -9.90 -8.91
N GLN A 121 -10.16 -9.22 -9.72
CA GLN A 121 -10.39 -9.09 -11.16
C GLN A 121 -9.17 -9.61 -11.92
N ILE A 122 -9.38 -10.59 -12.83
CA ILE A 122 -8.34 -11.19 -13.66
C ILE A 122 -8.73 -11.01 -15.13
N SER A 123 -7.93 -10.23 -15.86
CA SER A 123 -8.16 -9.92 -17.29
C SER A 123 -7.75 -11.07 -18.21
N GLU A 124 -7.83 -10.81 -19.52
CA GLU A 124 -7.54 -11.78 -20.55
C GLU A 124 -6.07 -12.27 -20.55
N HIS A 125 -5.89 -13.53 -20.98
CA HIS A 125 -4.60 -14.17 -21.22
C HIS A 125 -3.68 -14.25 -20.00
N CYS A 126 -4.21 -14.10 -18.79
CA CYS A 126 -3.46 -14.29 -17.54
C CYS A 126 -3.21 -15.79 -17.29
N VAL A 127 -2.09 -16.09 -16.64
CA VAL A 127 -1.72 -17.44 -16.20
C VAL A 127 -1.42 -17.41 -14.69
N ILE A 128 -2.26 -18.06 -13.89
CA ILE A 128 -2.08 -18.13 -12.44
C ILE A 128 -1.72 -19.57 -12.07
N HIS A 129 -0.47 -19.79 -11.68
CA HIS A 129 0.05 -21.13 -11.41
C HIS A 129 -0.44 -21.72 -10.08
N ALA A 130 -0.30 -23.04 -9.96
CA ALA A 130 -0.81 -23.84 -8.86
C ALA A 130 -0.38 -23.32 -7.49
N GLY A 131 -1.30 -23.31 -6.53
CA GLY A 131 -1.06 -22.89 -5.16
C GLY A 131 -0.90 -21.39 -4.95
N ALA A 132 -1.02 -20.57 -5.99
CA ALA A 132 -1.00 -19.11 -5.80
C ALA A 132 -2.24 -18.66 -5.00
N HIS A 133 -2.04 -17.65 -4.14
CA HIS A 133 -3.08 -17.04 -3.31
C HIS A 133 -3.26 -15.58 -3.73
N ILE A 134 -4.40 -15.27 -4.30
CA ILE A 134 -4.77 -13.91 -4.72
C ILE A 134 -5.83 -13.40 -3.75
N ALA A 135 -5.43 -12.49 -2.86
CA ALA A 135 -6.31 -11.95 -1.82
C ALA A 135 -7.27 -10.88 -2.37
N ASP A 136 -8.21 -10.47 -1.51
CA ASP A 136 -9.27 -9.53 -1.82
C ASP A 136 -8.74 -8.21 -2.42
N HIS A 137 -9.56 -7.59 -3.27
CA HIS A 137 -9.27 -6.28 -3.90
C HIS A 137 -7.99 -6.26 -4.74
N THR A 138 -7.67 -7.38 -5.40
CA THR A 138 -6.55 -7.49 -6.33
C THR A 138 -7.03 -7.35 -7.77
N LEU A 139 -6.43 -6.41 -8.50
CA LEU A 139 -6.64 -6.22 -9.94
C LEU A 139 -5.42 -6.74 -10.71
N ILE A 140 -5.67 -7.64 -11.67
CA ILE A 140 -4.66 -8.25 -12.53
C ILE A 140 -5.03 -7.97 -13.98
N GLU A 141 -4.22 -7.13 -14.65
CA GLU A 141 -4.43 -6.77 -16.05
C GLU A 141 -3.95 -7.89 -17.00
N SER A 142 -4.16 -7.68 -18.31
CA SER A 142 -3.94 -8.69 -19.35
C SER A 142 -2.52 -9.23 -19.44
N GLY A 143 -2.40 -10.52 -19.76
CA GLY A 143 -1.13 -11.19 -20.02
C GLY A 143 -0.21 -11.37 -18.80
N VAL A 144 -0.71 -11.18 -17.59
CA VAL A 144 0.06 -11.37 -16.36
C VAL A 144 0.27 -12.85 -16.08
N ILE A 145 1.49 -13.19 -15.64
CA ILE A 145 1.85 -14.55 -15.18
C ILE A 145 2.21 -14.48 -13.69
N ILE A 146 1.57 -15.32 -12.86
CA ILE A 146 1.89 -15.45 -11.44
C ILE A 146 2.37 -16.87 -11.16
N GLY A 147 3.61 -16.98 -10.69
CA GLY A 147 4.29 -18.24 -10.38
C GLY A 147 3.68 -19.01 -9.20
N PRO A 148 4.01 -20.30 -9.07
CA PRO A 148 3.41 -21.18 -8.09
C PRO A 148 3.69 -20.74 -6.65
N ASN A 149 2.71 -20.93 -5.76
CA ASN A 149 2.75 -20.62 -4.34
C ASN A 149 3.09 -19.14 -4.02
N SER A 150 2.90 -18.22 -4.94
CA SER A 150 3.03 -16.79 -4.68
C SER A 150 1.77 -16.25 -4.00
N VAL A 151 1.94 -15.30 -3.07
CA VAL A 151 0.87 -14.68 -2.30
C VAL A 151 0.77 -13.21 -2.67
N ILE A 152 -0.37 -12.83 -3.22
CA ILE A 152 -0.63 -11.46 -3.68
C ILE A 152 -1.74 -10.85 -2.81
N GLY A 153 -1.47 -9.70 -2.21
CA GLY A 153 -2.47 -8.93 -1.47
C GLY A 153 -2.61 -9.32 0.00
N PHE A 154 -1.60 -9.94 0.62
CA PHE A 154 -1.61 -10.18 2.06
C PHE A 154 -1.47 -8.86 2.85
N ASP A 155 -1.83 -8.88 4.13
CA ASP A 155 -1.84 -7.69 4.98
C ASP A 155 -0.45 -7.11 5.19
N ALA A 156 -0.38 -5.77 5.23
CA ALA A 156 0.84 -5.03 5.51
C ALA A 156 1.49 -5.43 6.84
N PHE A 157 2.81 -5.51 6.84
CA PHE A 157 3.61 -5.63 8.05
C PHE A 157 3.76 -4.25 8.71
N TYR A 158 2.65 -3.74 9.27
CA TYR A 158 2.60 -2.44 9.91
C TYR A 158 2.06 -2.55 11.34
N TYR A 159 2.91 -2.25 12.30
CA TYR A 159 2.60 -2.38 13.73
C TYR A 159 2.97 -1.14 14.51
N LYS A 160 2.13 -0.77 15.46
CA LYS A 160 2.43 0.23 16.49
C LYS A 160 2.84 -0.48 17.78
N LYS A 161 3.99 -0.08 18.33
CA LYS A 161 4.42 -0.55 19.65
C LYS A 161 3.59 0.12 20.73
N LYS A 162 3.05 -0.68 21.64
CA LYS A 162 2.35 -0.27 22.87
C LYS A 162 3.00 -0.93 24.10
N GLU A 163 2.55 -0.58 25.28
CA GLU A 163 3.04 -1.21 26.53
C GLU A 163 2.74 -2.71 26.58
N SER A 164 1.58 -3.13 26.06
CA SER A 164 1.14 -4.53 25.99
C SER A 164 1.76 -5.34 24.87
N GLY A 165 2.52 -4.74 23.92
CA GLY A 165 3.06 -5.42 22.76
C GLY A 165 2.95 -4.62 21.45
N TYR A 166 2.56 -5.30 20.38
CA TYR A 166 2.42 -4.69 19.05
C TYR A 166 0.99 -4.82 18.54
N ASP A 167 0.37 -3.70 18.23
CA ASP A 167 -0.94 -3.66 17.59
C ASP A 167 -0.80 -3.47 16.09
N ARG A 168 -1.53 -4.29 15.33
CA ARG A 168 -1.50 -4.24 13.86
C ARG A 168 -2.35 -3.09 13.33
N MET A 169 -1.84 -2.38 12.32
CA MET A 169 -2.65 -1.53 11.47
C MET A 169 -3.52 -2.39 10.56
N ILE A 170 -4.82 -2.11 10.50
CA ILE A 170 -5.75 -2.83 9.62
C ILE A 170 -5.50 -2.42 8.17
N SER A 171 -5.24 -3.41 7.32
CA SER A 171 -5.07 -3.21 5.89
C SER A 171 -6.42 -3.38 5.18
N CYS A 172 -6.80 -2.37 4.40
CA CYS A 172 -8.04 -2.36 3.62
C CYS A 172 -7.82 -1.90 2.16
N GLY A 173 -6.58 -1.67 1.78
CA GLY A 173 -6.19 -1.37 0.42
C GLY A 173 -6.18 -2.61 -0.49
N GLY A 174 -5.49 -2.51 -1.62
CA GLY A 174 -5.42 -3.59 -2.60
C GLY A 174 -4.07 -3.71 -3.28
N VAL A 175 -4.04 -4.54 -4.32
CA VAL A 175 -2.90 -4.68 -5.24
C VAL A 175 -3.37 -4.45 -6.67
N HIS A 176 -2.58 -3.76 -7.46
CA HIS A 176 -2.80 -3.61 -8.89
C HIS A 176 -1.56 -4.07 -9.66
N ILE A 177 -1.71 -5.11 -10.44
CA ILE A 177 -0.66 -5.66 -11.31
C ILE A 177 -1.03 -5.32 -12.76
N SER A 178 -0.22 -4.45 -13.37
CA SER A 178 -0.45 -4.00 -14.74
C SER A 178 -0.08 -5.06 -15.79
N ALA A 179 -0.42 -4.77 -17.05
CA ALA A 179 -0.32 -5.72 -18.13
C ALA A 179 1.09 -6.32 -18.34
N ASN A 180 1.17 -7.58 -18.74
CA ASN A 180 2.41 -8.28 -19.10
C ASN A 180 3.46 -8.36 -17.99
N VAL A 181 3.07 -8.22 -16.73
CA VAL A 181 3.94 -8.47 -15.58
C VAL A 181 4.13 -9.98 -15.40
N GLU A 182 5.35 -10.38 -15.06
CA GLU A 182 5.63 -11.76 -14.66
C GLU A 182 6.17 -11.77 -13.22
N ILE A 183 5.59 -12.62 -12.38
CA ILE A 183 5.96 -12.82 -10.99
C ILE A 183 6.37 -14.28 -10.81
N GLY A 184 7.57 -14.50 -10.31
CA GLY A 184 8.13 -15.83 -10.07
C GLY A 184 7.43 -16.60 -8.96
N ALA A 185 8.00 -17.73 -8.60
CA ALA A 185 7.48 -18.60 -7.53
C ALA A 185 7.80 -18.06 -6.13
N LEU A 186 6.94 -18.37 -5.16
CA LEU A 186 7.15 -18.04 -3.74
C LEU A 186 7.36 -16.54 -3.46
N CYS A 187 6.81 -15.66 -4.28
CA CYS A 187 6.83 -14.23 -4.07
C CYS A 187 5.71 -13.82 -3.10
N THR A 188 5.93 -12.73 -2.36
CA THR A 188 4.91 -12.14 -1.50
C THR A 188 4.77 -10.65 -1.81
N ILE A 189 3.55 -10.20 -2.10
CA ILE A 189 3.24 -8.81 -2.41
C ILE A 189 2.13 -8.37 -1.46
N ASP A 190 2.47 -7.46 -0.54
CA ASP A 190 1.51 -6.95 0.41
C ASP A 190 0.55 -5.96 -0.24
N ARG A 191 -0.69 -5.94 0.24
CA ARG A 191 -1.66 -4.91 -0.14
C ARG A 191 -1.29 -3.57 0.47
N GLY A 192 -1.75 -2.47 -0.11
CA GLY A 192 -1.67 -1.18 0.55
C GLY A 192 -2.41 -1.19 1.90
N VAL A 193 -1.96 -0.39 2.86
CA VAL A 193 -2.69 -0.24 4.13
C VAL A 193 -4.09 0.30 3.85
N THR A 194 -4.18 1.45 3.19
CA THR A 194 -5.43 2.01 2.70
C THR A 194 -5.38 2.31 1.20
N GLY A 195 -4.18 2.37 0.65
CA GLY A 195 -3.89 2.62 -0.76
C GLY A 195 -3.76 1.34 -1.59
N ILE A 196 -3.01 1.43 -2.67
CA ILE A 196 -2.80 0.33 -3.62
C ILE A 196 -1.30 0.10 -3.82
N THR A 197 -0.82 -1.10 -3.58
CA THR A 197 0.50 -1.53 -4.05
C THR A 197 0.42 -1.77 -5.55
N ARG A 198 1.30 -1.14 -6.34
CA ARG A 198 1.24 -1.17 -7.81
C ARG A 198 2.51 -1.74 -8.42
N ILE A 199 2.32 -2.56 -9.46
CA ILE A 199 3.40 -3.10 -10.29
C ILE A 199 3.12 -2.70 -11.72
N GLY A 200 4.02 -1.87 -12.29
CA GLY A 200 3.90 -1.31 -13.64
C GLY A 200 4.10 -2.35 -14.74
N ALA A 201 3.50 -2.06 -15.89
CA ALA A 201 3.43 -2.97 -17.03
C ALA A 201 4.82 -3.46 -17.49
N GLY A 202 4.90 -4.71 -17.92
CA GLY A 202 6.12 -5.35 -18.44
C GLY A 202 7.18 -5.68 -17.40
N THR A 203 6.98 -5.34 -16.13
CA THR A 203 7.92 -5.63 -15.04
C THR A 203 8.07 -7.15 -14.83
N LYS A 204 9.29 -7.58 -14.56
CA LYS A 204 9.65 -9.00 -14.32
C LYS A 204 10.23 -9.14 -12.93
N ILE A 205 9.64 -10.04 -12.15
CA ILE A 205 9.98 -10.32 -10.75
C ILE A 205 10.33 -11.79 -10.65
N ASP A 206 11.55 -12.08 -10.23
CA ASP A 206 12.05 -13.44 -10.06
C ASP A 206 11.53 -14.06 -8.74
N ASN A 207 11.93 -15.27 -8.45
CA ASN A 207 11.47 -16.07 -7.32
C ASN A 207 11.84 -15.46 -5.97
N GLN A 208 11.02 -15.71 -4.94
CA GLN A 208 11.27 -15.35 -3.54
C GLN A 208 11.48 -13.84 -3.31
N VAL A 209 10.85 -13.00 -4.08
CA VAL A 209 10.85 -11.54 -3.87
C VAL A 209 9.72 -11.16 -2.93
N HIS A 210 10.04 -10.29 -1.95
CA HIS A 210 9.04 -9.64 -1.11
C HIS A 210 8.86 -8.17 -1.51
N ILE A 211 7.60 -7.74 -1.69
CA ILE A 211 7.22 -6.35 -1.95
C ILE A 211 6.26 -5.91 -0.86
N GLY A 212 6.70 -4.98 -0.01
CA GLY A 212 5.92 -4.42 1.07
C GLY A 212 4.81 -3.47 0.59
N HIS A 213 3.90 -3.19 1.49
CA HIS A 213 2.67 -2.42 1.28
C HIS A 213 2.90 -1.03 0.65
N ASP A 214 1.94 -0.55 -0.12
CA ASP A 214 1.92 0.80 -0.73
C ASP A 214 3.11 1.11 -1.64
N THR A 215 3.92 0.09 -1.98
CA THR A 215 5.06 0.22 -2.91
C THR A 215 4.55 0.45 -4.33
N GLN A 216 5.22 1.34 -5.05
CA GLN A 216 4.92 1.70 -6.43
C GLN A 216 6.10 1.32 -7.32
N ILE A 217 5.92 0.39 -8.24
CA ILE A 217 6.95 -0.04 -9.19
C ILE A 217 6.54 0.41 -10.59
N GLY A 218 7.46 1.07 -11.28
CA GLY A 218 7.28 1.54 -12.65
C GLY A 218 7.30 0.42 -13.69
N THR A 219 7.29 0.81 -14.95
CA THR A 219 7.22 -0.12 -16.08
C THR A 219 8.58 -0.73 -16.42
N ASN A 220 8.57 -1.95 -17.00
CA ASN A 220 9.76 -2.63 -17.54
C ASN A 220 10.92 -2.76 -16.53
N THR A 221 10.61 -2.80 -15.24
CA THR A 221 11.60 -2.99 -14.17
C THR A 221 11.91 -4.48 -13.99
N LEU A 222 13.16 -4.82 -13.70
CA LEU A 222 13.63 -6.18 -13.49
C LEU A 222 14.08 -6.34 -12.03
N ILE A 223 13.51 -7.30 -11.31
CA ILE A 223 13.82 -7.59 -9.91
C ILE A 223 14.23 -9.06 -9.79
N ALA A 224 15.50 -9.30 -9.52
CA ALA A 224 16.04 -10.65 -9.41
C ALA A 224 15.73 -11.28 -8.04
N ALA A 225 16.01 -12.56 -7.92
CA ALA A 225 15.58 -13.42 -6.82
C ALA A 225 16.04 -12.95 -5.43
N GLY A 226 15.17 -13.21 -4.43
CA GLY A 226 15.49 -12.98 -3.02
C GLY A 226 15.56 -11.54 -2.58
N CYS A 227 15.05 -10.59 -3.38
CA CYS A 227 14.99 -9.18 -2.99
C CYS A 227 13.92 -8.94 -1.93
N GLY A 228 14.21 -8.05 -0.96
CA GLY A 228 13.30 -7.58 0.06
C GLY A 228 13.06 -6.09 -0.08
N ILE A 229 11.88 -5.68 -0.54
CA ILE A 229 11.49 -4.29 -0.74
C ILE A 229 10.49 -3.93 0.36
N SER A 230 10.88 -3.01 1.25
CA SER A 230 10.00 -2.54 2.34
C SER A 230 8.81 -1.72 1.81
N GLY A 231 7.86 -1.43 2.70
CA GLY A 231 6.67 -0.64 2.33
C GLY A 231 6.96 0.79 1.90
N CYS A 232 6.06 1.35 1.09
CA CYS A 232 6.08 2.74 0.61
C CYS A 232 7.30 3.10 -0.26
N VAL A 233 7.99 2.13 -0.84
CA VAL A 233 9.10 2.37 -1.77
C VAL A 233 8.55 2.78 -3.14
N LYS A 234 9.21 3.75 -3.78
CA LYS A 234 8.92 4.13 -5.17
C LYS A 234 10.07 3.70 -6.06
N ILE A 235 9.78 2.85 -7.02
CA ILE A 235 10.73 2.37 -8.02
C ILE A 235 10.27 2.86 -9.38
N GLY A 236 11.15 3.54 -10.10
CA GLY A 236 10.89 4.10 -11.42
C GLY A 236 10.81 3.05 -12.53
N ASN A 237 10.87 3.54 -13.76
CA ASN A 237 10.82 2.74 -14.97
C ASN A 237 12.21 2.20 -15.35
N ASN A 238 12.25 1.02 -15.98
CA ASN A 238 13.48 0.41 -16.52
C ASN A 238 14.57 0.20 -15.45
N VAL A 239 14.22 0.13 -14.19
CA VAL A 239 15.17 -0.10 -13.09
C VAL A 239 15.62 -1.57 -13.10
N LYS A 240 16.89 -1.83 -12.80
CA LYS A 240 17.43 -3.20 -12.64
C LYS A 240 17.87 -3.42 -11.21
N ILE A 241 17.26 -4.39 -10.53
CA ILE A 241 17.56 -4.75 -9.15
C ILE A 241 18.07 -6.19 -9.15
N TRP A 242 19.35 -6.36 -8.87
CA TRP A 242 19.96 -7.70 -8.83
C TRP A 242 19.65 -8.44 -7.53
N GLY A 243 20.00 -9.73 -7.49
CA GLY A 243 19.55 -10.63 -6.43
C GLY A 243 19.94 -10.23 -5.00
N GLN A 244 19.08 -10.56 -4.04
CA GLN A 244 19.27 -10.36 -2.61
C GLN A 244 19.46 -8.90 -2.18
N VAL A 245 18.91 -7.95 -2.93
CA VAL A 245 18.90 -6.54 -2.55
C VAL A 245 17.86 -6.30 -1.46
N GLY A 246 18.23 -5.55 -0.41
CA GLY A 246 17.33 -5.06 0.62
C GLY A 246 17.09 -3.55 0.48
N MET A 247 15.85 -3.10 0.59
CA MET A 247 15.47 -1.68 0.50
C MET A 247 14.75 -1.20 1.74
N ALA A 248 15.19 -0.06 2.29
CA ALA A 248 14.52 0.60 3.41
C ALA A 248 13.19 1.22 2.97
N SER A 249 12.26 1.36 3.94
CA SER A 249 10.93 1.94 3.69
C SER A 249 11.00 3.41 3.23
N GLY A 250 10.09 3.79 2.32
CA GLY A 250 9.82 5.17 1.92
C GLY A 250 10.91 5.82 1.06
N ILE A 251 11.85 5.05 0.52
CA ILE A 251 12.87 5.56 -0.41
C ILE A 251 12.37 5.56 -1.85
N GLU A 252 13.06 6.35 -2.69
CA GLU A 252 12.80 6.46 -4.12
C GLU A 252 14.01 5.97 -4.92
N ILE A 253 13.80 5.03 -5.84
CA ILE A 253 14.76 4.58 -6.84
C ILE A 253 14.28 5.12 -8.18
N ARG A 254 14.99 6.06 -8.76
CA ARG A 254 14.55 6.73 -10.00
C ARG A 254 14.80 5.89 -11.24
N ASP A 255 14.23 6.35 -12.37
CA ASP A 255 14.27 5.67 -13.65
C ASP A 255 15.68 5.25 -14.08
N ASN A 256 15.78 4.10 -14.75
CA ASN A 256 17.03 3.58 -15.32
C ASN A 256 18.14 3.26 -14.30
N ALA A 257 17.88 3.34 -12.99
CA ALA A 257 18.87 3.00 -11.96
C ALA A 257 19.21 1.50 -11.96
N ILE A 258 20.41 1.16 -11.51
CA ILE A 258 20.89 -0.21 -11.37
C ILE A 258 21.35 -0.43 -9.94
N ILE A 259 20.78 -1.44 -9.28
CA ILE A 259 21.18 -1.84 -7.93
C ILE A 259 21.84 -3.21 -8.02
N LEU A 260 23.13 -3.27 -7.70
CA LEU A 260 23.90 -4.50 -7.76
C LEU A 260 23.57 -5.45 -6.61
N GLY A 261 23.81 -6.73 -6.83
CA GLY A 261 23.40 -7.81 -5.90
C GLY A 261 23.91 -7.63 -4.47
N GLN A 262 23.12 -8.11 -3.50
CA GLN A 262 23.41 -8.07 -2.06
C GLN A 262 23.56 -6.65 -1.48
N SER A 263 23.05 -5.64 -2.17
CA SER A 263 23.11 -4.25 -1.70
C SER A 263 22.04 -3.94 -0.68
N GLY A 264 22.38 -3.12 0.32
CA GLY A 264 21.44 -2.57 1.32
C GLY A 264 21.14 -1.10 1.03
N VAL A 265 20.02 -0.80 0.36
CA VAL A 265 19.67 0.56 -0.07
C VAL A 265 18.87 1.27 1.02
N THR A 266 19.46 2.31 1.60
CA THR A 266 18.88 3.06 2.73
C THR A 266 18.52 4.51 2.40
N LYS A 267 18.81 4.97 1.17
CA LYS A 267 18.58 6.35 0.70
C LYS A 267 18.07 6.32 -0.75
N ASN A 268 17.52 7.44 -1.18
CA ASN A 268 17.08 7.61 -2.56
C ASN A 268 18.25 7.41 -3.55
N VAL A 269 17.95 6.81 -4.69
CA VAL A 269 18.89 6.56 -5.78
C VAL A 269 18.52 7.44 -6.97
N PRO A 270 19.44 8.28 -7.48
CA PRO A 270 19.20 9.13 -8.64
C PRO A 270 18.94 8.32 -9.91
N GLU A 271 18.33 8.98 -10.90
CA GLU A 271 18.11 8.43 -12.23
C GLU A 271 19.42 7.98 -12.89
N GLY A 272 19.40 6.78 -13.50
CA GLY A 272 20.53 6.19 -14.21
C GLY A 272 21.74 5.83 -13.36
N ALA A 273 21.68 6.02 -12.04
CA ALA A 273 22.79 5.73 -11.15
C ALA A 273 22.96 4.23 -10.91
N GLU A 274 24.19 3.79 -10.73
CA GLU A 274 24.55 2.43 -10.33
C GLU A 274 25.02 2.43 -8.86
N TYR A 275 24.45 1.55 -8.03
CA TYR A 275 24.68 1.48 -6.58
C TYR A 275 25.08 0.09 -6.16
N PHE A 276 26.05 0.01 -5.22
CA PHE A 276 26.55 -1.24 -4.65
C PHE A 276 26.86 -1.12 -3.17
N GLY A 277 26.80 -2.23 -2.46
CA GLY A 277 27.29 -2.39 -1.08
C GLY A 277 26.22 -2.27 -0.01
N THR A 278 26.67 -2.34 1.28
CA THR A 278 25.81 -2.23 2.45
C THR A 278 26.51 -1.35 3.51
N PRO A 279 26.06 -0.08 3.70
CA PRO A 279 25.00 0.59 2.95
C PRO A 279 25.42 0.84 1.49
N ALA A 280 24.44 0.79 0.58
CA ALA A 280 24.68 1.02 -0.85
C ALA A 280 25.03 2.47 -1.15
N GLY A 281 26.02 2.65 -2.04
CA GLY A 281 26.45 3.93 -2.58
C GLY A 281 26.77 3.83 -4.06
N PRO A 282 27.08 4.95 -4.72
CA PRO A 282 27.48 4.97 -6.13
C PRO A 282 28.72 4.10 -6.39
N VAL A 283 28.73 3.47 -7.55
CA VAL A 283 29.89 2.69 -8.06
C VAL A 283 30.84 3.63 -8.81
#